data_3c5fc7f2037d77b21071c2163ef5f05d
#
_entry.id   3c5fc7f2037d77b21071c2163ef5f05d
#
_cell.length_a   1.000
_cell.length_b   1.000
_cell.length_c   1.000
_cell.angle_alpha   90.00
_cell.angle_beta   90.00
_cell.angle_gamma   90.00
#
_symmetry.space_group_name_H-M   'P 1'
#
loop_
_entity.id
_entity.type
_entity.pdbx_description
1 polymer ?
#
loop_
_entity_poly.entity_id
_entity_poly.type
_entity_poly.pdbx_seq_one_letter_code
_entity_poly.pdbx_strand_id
1 'polypeptide(L)'
;SGLYEYLSVTKLEPEDQIDVLDFSLADIMTRGSTTVFEQGWCDEKSIEHMGESGLRTIVGPVASSSNFMTKDGRNVYYNMHEQQAYDRLQYVMDTRQKYDGAYDGRMTVALYLGQVDCCTPEYLDEVRRVMDNDGEMIVTIHAAQSINEYEQIARTYGKTPAGYLYDHGIVGSRVHYGHYLMPQGHSMNAMKLMKPDEELKLIAGTNTNIIHCPWSFGRRGMILESLQHYLDLGINMGIGTDTFTQDIIWEMRYAAIFCKIAEGANPFTGTAAEVFNMATLGGARAIGRPDLGRIQKGCKADIVIVDLNNLDCQPVRDPIKVLVYSACGKNVDKVIVDGKLIVDGNRPVNMDIDKVIGRMQQAQDKMIAKVPERDWAGRSADEMSPMSFRVVD
;
A
#
# COMPACT_ATOMS: atom_id res chain seq x y z
N SER A 1 12.84 2.65 17.90
CA SER A 1 11.93 3.76 17.65
C SER A 1 10.65 3.24 17.01
N GLY A 2 9.50 3.83 17.33
CA GLY A 2 8.24 3.51 16.68
C GLY A 2 8.23 4.00 15.22
N LEU A 3 7.39 3.40 14.37
CA LEU A 3 7.22 3.78 12.96
C LEU A 3 6.99 5.30 12.83
N TYR A 4 6.07 5.85 13.60
CA TYR A 4 5.68 7.26 13.55
C TYR A 4 6.83 8.21 13.92
N GLU A 5 7.66 7.85 14.90
CA GLU A 5 8.81 8.66 15.31
C GLU A 5 9.82 8.78 14.17
N TYR A 6 10.13 7.67 13.52
CA TYR A 6 11.09 7.65 12.42
C TYR A 6 10.58 8.41 11.18
N LEU A 7 9.33 8.20 10.80
CA LEU A 7 8.71 8.89 9.67
C LEU A 7 8.67 10.41 9.83
N SER A 8 8.66 10.92 11.07
CA SER A 8 8.63 12.37 11.33
C SER A 8 9.94 13.07 10.95
N VAL A 9 11.06 12.37 10.96
CA VAL A 9 12.42 12.91 10.75
C VAL A 9 13.05 12.49 9.42
N THR A 10 12.63 11.37 8.84
CA THR A 10 13.13 10.87 7.56
C THR A 10 12.33 11.44 6.40
N LYS A 11 12.49 12.74 6.15
CA LYS A 11 11.81 13.44 5.04
C LYS A 11 12.75 13.58 3.86
N LEU A 12 12.23 13.24 2.68
CA LEU A 12 12.93 13.39 1.42
C LEU A 12 13.08 14.88 1.06
N GLU A 13 14.20 15.25 0.45
CA GLU A 13 14.38 16.57 -0.14
C GLU A 13 13.61 16.67 -1.47
N PRO A 14 13.00 17.84 -1.77
CA PRO A 14 12.21 17.99 -3.00
C PRO A 14 13.00 17.70 -4.28
N GLU A 15 14.29 18.04 -4.33
CA GLU A 15 15.16 17.79 -5.47
C GLU A 15 15.46 16.31 -5.72
N ASP A 16 15.39 15.47 -4.69
CA ASP A 16 15.66 14.03 -4.78
C ASP A 16 14.39 13.20 -5.06
N GLN A 17 13.22 13.83 -5.13
CA GLN A 17 11.92 13.16 -5.25
C GLN A 17 11.84 12.25 -6.49
N ILE A 18 12.28 12.72 -7.65
CA ILE A 18 12.25 11.91 -8.88
C ILE A 18 13.26 10.77 -8.84
N ASP A 19 14.41 10.96 -8.25
CA ASP A 19 15.42 9.89 -8.12
C ASP A 19 14.93 8.74 -7.24
N VAL A 20 14.21 9.06 -6.16
CA VAL A 20 13.57 8.06 -5.29
C VAL A 20 12.37 7.40 -5.98
N LEU A 21 11.60 8.17 -6.75
CA LEU A 21 10.50 7.64 -7.57
C LEU A 21 11.02 6.67 -8.64
N ASP A 22 12.09 7.00 -9.36
CA ASP A 22 12.75 6.11 -10.32
C ASP A 22 13.14 4.78 -9.67
N PHE A 23 13.74 4.84 -8.48
CA PHE A 23 14.10 3.64 -7.75
C PHE A 23 12.87 2.79 -7.39
N SER A 24 11.80 3.41 -6.89
CA SER A 24 10.58 2.72 -6.54
C SER A 24 9.91 2.09 -7.76
N LEU A 25 9.83 2.81 -8.88
CA LEU A 25 9.26 2.29 -10.12
C LEU A 25 10.08 1.12 -10.69
N ALA A 26 11.42 1.24 -10.66
CA ALA A 26 12.32 0.17 -11.09
C ALA A 26 12.17 -1.10 -10.20
N ASP A 27 12.08 -0.93 -8.87
CA ASP A 27 11.90 -2.04 -7.94
C ASP A 27 10.53 -2.73 -8.17
N ILE A 28 9.43 -1.97 -8.24
CA ILE A 28 8.09 -2.51 -8.48
C ILE A 28 8.01 -3.28 -9.80
N MET A 29 8.46 -2.69 -10.91
CA MET A 29 8.31 -3.34 -12.22
C MET A 29 9.20 -4.56 -12.37
N THR A 30 10.44 -4.54 -11.85
CA THR A 30 11.35 -5.71 -11.92
C THR A 30 10.96 -6.84 -10.95
N ARG A 31 10.03 -6.57 -10.02
CA ARG A 31 9.46 -7.56 -9.11
C ARG A 31 8.11 -8.13 -9.59
N GLY A 32 7.68 -7.76 -10.80
CA GLY A 32 6.53 -8.38 -11.47
C GLY A 32 5.19 -7.68 -11.25
N SER A 33 5.17 -6.45 -10.75
CA SER A 33 3.96 -5.66 -10.75
C SER A 33 3.75 -4.99 -12.11
N THR A 34 2.53 -5.08 -12.64
CA THR A 34 2.11 -4.39 -13.89
C THR A 34 1.31 -3.14 -13.58
N THR A 35 0.73 -3.07 -12.39
CA THR A 35 -0.07 -1.94 -11.91
C THR A 35 0.44 -1.49 -10.55
N VAL A 36 0.62 -0.20 -10.38
CA VAL A 36 1.00 0.44 -9.12
C VAL A 36 -0.05 1.44 -8.69
N PHE A 37 -0.37 1.47 -7.40
CA PHE A 37 -1.19 2.51 -6.78
C PHE A 37 -0.29 3.34 -5.86
N GLU A 38 0.13 4.51 -6.34
CA GLU A 38 0.90 5.47 -5.55
C GLU A 38 -0.03 6.27 -4.64
N GLN A 39 0.31 6.28 -3.35
CA GLN A 39 -0.45 6.97 -2.31
C GLN A 39 0.46 7.98 -1.61
N GLY A 40 0.30 9.26 -1.91
CA GLY A 40 1.08 10.27 -1.19
C GLY A 40 1.34 11.56 -1.95
N TRP A 41 2.61 11.87 -2.14
CA TRP A 41 3.05 13.08 -2.81
C TRP A 41 3.01 12.92 -4.32
N CYS A 42 1.88 13.23 -4.91
CA CYS A 42 1.68 13.22 -6.36
C CYS A 42 1.61 14.68 -6.83
N ASP A 43 2.75 15.33 -6.99
CA ASP A 43 2.83 16.58 -7.74
C ASP A 43 2.81 16.30 -9.25
N GLU A 44 2.59 17.34 -10.05
CA GLU A 44 2.44 17.20 -11.49
C GLU A 44 3.63 16.51 -12.15
N LYS A 45 4.86 16.85 -11.74
CA LYS A 45 6.09 16.25 -12.25
C LYS A 45 6.17 14.76 -11.95
N SER A 46 5.83 14.35 -10.73
CA SER A 46 5.81 12.94 -10.34
C SER A 46 4.72 12.15 -11.07
N ILE A 47 3.54 12.75 -11.27
CA ILE A 47 2.43 12.14 -12.02
C ILE A 47 2.84 11.88 -13.47
N GLU A 48 3.43 12.86 -14.13
CA GLU A 48 3.91 12.73 -15.52
C GLU A 48 4.99 11.66 -15.62
N HIS A 49 5.94 11.65 -14.69
CA HIS A 49 7.01 10.66 -14.63
C HIS A 49 6.50 9.23 -14.44
N MET A 50 5.51 9.04 -13.54
CA MET A 50 4.84 7.75 -13.36
C MET A 50 4.13 7.29 -14.64
N GLY A 51 3.46 8.20 -15.35
CA GLY A 51 2.79 7.90 -16.61
C GLY A 51 3.75 7.46 -17.72
N GLU A 52 4.94 8.04 -17.77
CA GLU A 52 6.01 7.72 -18.71
C GLU A 52 6.74 6.41 -18.39
N SER A 53 6.64 5.90 -17.16
CA SER A 53 7.32 4.67 -16.72
C SER A 53 6.97 3.42 -17.54
N GLY A 54 5.79 3.42 -18.16
CA GLY A 54 5.24 2.27 -18.88
C GLY A 54 4.33 1.38 -18.02
N LEU A 55 4.35 1.52 -16.70
CA LEU A 55 3.41 0.86 -15.79
C LEU A 55 1.97 1.37 -15.99
N ARG A 56 1.02 0.57 -15.57
CA ARG A 56 -0.32 1.07 -15.28
C ARG A 56 -0.29 1.72 -13.91
N THR A 57 -0.67 2.98 -13.82
CA THR A 57 -0.52 3.78 -12.61
C THR A 57 -1.87 4.29 -12.11
N ILE A 58 -2.08 4.18 -10.81
CA ILE A 58 -3.16 4.85 -10.11
C ILE A 58 -2.49 5.85 -9.18
N VAL A 59 -2.73 7.12 -9.38
CA VAL A 59 -2.13 8.19 -8.59
C VAL A 59 -3.14 8.71 -7.58
N GLY A 60 -2.80 8.68 -6.31
CA GLY A 60 -3.64 9.11 -5.20
C GLY A 60 -2.99 10.25 -4.42
N PRO A 61 -3.13 11.52 -4.86
CA PRO A 61 -2.65 12.62 -4.06
C PRO A 61 -3.34 12.64 -2.70
N VAL A 62 -2.56 12.85 -1.62
CA VAL A 62 -3.10 12.86 -0.27
C VAL A 62 -3.96 14.11 -0.03
N ALA A 63 -5.15 13.90 0.53
CA ALA A 63 -6.05 14.93 0.99
C ALA A 63 -6.68 14.48 2.32
N SER A 64 -6.22 15.05 3.42
CA SER A 64 -6.67 14.75 4.80
C SER A 64 -6.82 16.04 5.60
N SER A 65 -7.68 16.05 6.61
CA SER A 65 -7.97 17.25 7.43
C SER A 65 -6.98 17.46 8.57
N SER A 66 -6.09 16.51 8.79
CA SER A 66 -4.98 16.62 9.74
C SER A 66 -3.80 15.75 9.33
N ASN A 67 -2.67 15.96 9.99
CA ASN A 67 -1.58 15.00 10.00
C ASN A 67 -1.18 14.71 11.45
N PHE A 68 -0.66 13.52 11.67
CA PHE A 68 -0.17 13.12 12.98
C PHE A 68 1.30 13.51 13.17
N MET A 69 1.69 13.69 14.42
CA MET A 69 3.08 13.83 14.85
C MET A 69 3.29 13.11 16.17
N THR A 70 4.49 12.64 16.41
CA THR A 70 4.88 12.01 17.67
C THR A 70 6.32 12.35 18.01
N LYS A 71 6.62 12.45 19.31
CA LYS A 71 7.98 12.66 19.84
C LYS A 71 8.59 11.36 20.34
N ASP A 72 7.76 10.39 20.73
CA ASP A 72 8.20 9.18 21.44
C ASP A 72 7.67 7.88 20.83
N GLY A 73 6.94 7.97 19.72
CA GLY A 73 6.30 6.82 19.05
C GLY A 73 5.12 6.21 19.81
N ARG A 74 4.73 6.80 20.96
CA ARG A 74 3.63 6.30 21.83
C ARG A 74 2.47 7.27 21.88
N ASN A 75 2.77 8.57 22.08
CA ASN A 75 1.79 9.64 22.11
C ASN A 75 1.69 10.25 20.73
N VAL A 76 0.51 10.18 20.14
CA VAL A 76 0.22 10.75 18.81
C VAL A 76 -0.55 12.05 19.01
N TYR A 77 -0.11 13.10 18.34
CA TYR A 77 -0.72 14.43 18.30
C TYR A 77 -1.16 14.74 16.89
N TYR A 78 -2.22 15.51 16.74
CA TYR A 78 -2.80 15.84 15.44
C TYR A 78 -2.69 17.34 15.18
N ASN A 79 -2.12 17.68 14.02
CA ASN A 79 -2.13 19.05 13.52
C ASN A 79 -3.32 19.21 12.57
N MET A 80 -4.32 19.97 12.99
CA MET A 80 -5.51 20.23 12.17
C MET A 80 -5.20 21.27 11.09
N HIS A 81 -5.65 21.01 9.86
CA HIS A 81 -5.51 21.89 8.71
C HIS A 81 -6.68 21.72 7.71
N GLU A 82 -7.90 21.92 8.21
CA GLU A 82 -9.13 21.64 7.45
C GLU A 82 -9.21 22.38 6.12
N GLN A 83 -8.86 23.68 6.07
CA GLN A 83 -8.88 24.41 4.80
C GLN A 83 -7.93 23.77 3.77
N GLN A 84 -6.75 23.35 4.20
CA GLN A 84 -5.81 22.66 3.33
C GLN A 84 -6.37 21.31 2.80
N ALA A 85 -7.21 20.62 3.59
CA ALA A 85 -7.87 19.40 3.13
C ALA A 85 -8.79 19.68 1.94
N TYR A 86 -9.60 20.72 2.00
CA TYR A 86 -10.47 21.12 0.88
C TYR A 86 -9.67 21.60 -0.33
N ASP A 87 -8.60 22.36 -0.12
CA ASP A 87 -7.69 22.78 -1.21
C ASP A 87 -7.04 21.56 -1.89
N ARG A 88 -6.64 20.56 -1.08
CA ARG A 88 -6.07 19.30 -1.59
C ARG A 88 -7.12 18.44 -2.30
N LEU A 89 -8.35 18.42 -1.81
CA LEU A 89 -9.45 17.72 -2.48
C LEU A 89 -9.71 18.35 -3.86
N GLN A 90 -9.72 19.68 -3.95
CA GLN A 90 -9.84 20.37 -5.23
C GLN A 90 -8.66 20.03 -6.16
N TYR A 91 -7.43 20.00 -5.63
CA TYR A 91 -6.26 19.56 -6.41
C TYR A 91 -6.41 18.14 -6.97
N VAL A 92 -6.98 17.20 -6.19
CA VAL A 92 -7.28 15.84 -6.69
C VAL A 92 -8.27 15.90 -7.84
N MET A 93 -9.34 16.70 -7.74
CA MET A 93 -10.34 16.84 -8.79
C MET A 93 -9.76 17.45 -10.06
N ASP A 94 -8.93 18.48 -9.94
CA ASP A 94 -8.23 19.10 -11.08
C ASP A 94 -7.25 18.12 -11.73
N THR A 95 -6.52 17.37 -10.91
CA THR A 95 -5.61 16.29 -11.35
C THR A 95 -6.38 15.20 -12.11
N ARG A 96 -7.54 14.80 -11.59
CA ARG A 96 -8.40 13.81 -12.23
C ARG A 96 -8.89 14.30 -13.60
N GLN A 97 -9.35 15.53 -13.67
CA GLN A 97 -9.77 16.12 -14.95
C GLN A 97 -8.66 16.12 -15.99
N LYS A 98 -7.41 16.31 -15.57
CA LYS A 98 -6.24 16.41 -16.47
C LYS A 98 -5.68 15.04 -16.87
N TYR A 99 -5.59 14.09 -15.93
CA TYR A 99 -4.77 12.89 -16.09
C TYR A 99 -5.55 11.57 -16.09
N ASP A 100 -6.82 11.55 -15.65
CA ASP A 100 -7.58 10.30 -15.66
C ASP A 100 -7.79 9.81 -17.09
N GLY A 101 -7.41 8.57 -17.38
CA GLY A 101 -7.40 8.02 -18.74
C GLY A 101 -6.20 8.42 -19.60
N ALA A 102 -5.27 9.23 -19.12
CA ALA A 102 -4.04 9.57 -19.85
C ALA A 102 -3.13 8.35 -20.08
N TYR A 103 -2.09 8.54 -20.89
CA TYR A 103 -1.09 7.51 -21.23
C TYR A 103 -1.72 6.24 -21.81
N ASP A 104 -2.56 6.40 -22.83
CA ASP A 104 -3.30 5.30 -23.50
C ASP A 104 -4.26 4.54 -22.53
N GLY A 105 -4.85 5.24 -21.55
CA GLY A 105 -5.74 4.66 -20.55
C GLY A 105 -5.02 3.87 -19.44
N ARG A 106 -3.71 4.07 -19.28
CA ARG A 106 -2.94 3.41 -18.24
C ARG A 106 -2.91 4.21 -16.93
N MET A 107 -3.25 5.49 -16.93
CA MET A 107 -3.32 6.31 -15.72
C MET A 107 -4.76 6.45 -15.23
N THR A 108 -4.94 6.30 -13.92
CA THR A 108 -6.18 6.57 -13.19
C THR A 108 -5.86 7.49 -12.02
N VAL A 109 -6.74 8.44 -11.73
CA VAL A 109 -6.59 9.31 -10.56
C VAL A 109 -7.58 8.89 -9.48
N ALA A 110 -7.07 8.67 -8.28
CA ALA A 110 -7.82 8.27 -7.09
C ALA A 110 -7.70 9.33 -5.99
N LEU A 111 -8.56 9.26 -4.99
CA LEU A 111 -8.50 10.08 -3.80
C LEU A 111 -7.89 9.27 -2.64
N TYR A 112 -6.78 9.74 -2.10
CA TYR A 112 -6.14 9.17 -0.91
C TYR A 112 -6.36 10.05 0.30
N LEU A 113 -7.06 9.53 1.32
CA LEU A 113 -7.47 10.27 2.51
C LEU A 113 -6.42 10.21 3.65
N GLY A 114 -5.26 9.60 3.40
CA GLY A 114 -4.28 9.37 4.45
C GLY A 114 -4.74 8.28 5.40
N GLN A 115 -4.99 8.65 6.65
CA GLN A 115 -5.36 7.73 7.72
C GLN A 115 -6.70 8.15 8.35
N VAL A 116 -7.50 7.20 8.82
CA VAL A 116 -8.88 7.46 9.28
C VAL A 116 -8.95 8.45 10.44
N ASP A 117 -8.00 8.41 11.37
CA ASP A 117 -7.90 9.35 12.49
C ASP A 117 -7.40 10.75 12.09
N CYS A 118 -7.00 10.93 10.82
CA CYS A 118 -6.66 12.21 10.22
C CYS A 118 -7.81 12.85 9.41
N CYS A 119 -9.02 12.29 9.48
CA CYS A 119 -10.18 12.79 8.75
C CYS A 119 -11.30 13.18 9.69
N THR A 120 -11.72 14.48 9.67
CA THR A 120 -12.87 14.95 10.44
C THR A 120 -14.19 14.50 9.83
N PRO A 121 -15.28 14.42 10.63
CA PRO A 121 -16.61 14.10 10.12
C PRO A 121 -17.04 14.98 8.95
N GLU A 122 -16.87 16.29 9.07
CA GLU A 122 -17.24 17.29 8.07
C GLU A 122 -16.49 17.09 6.76
N TYR A 123 -15.21 16.74 6.86
CA TYR A 123 -14.38 16.44 5.69
C TYR A 123 -14.82 15.13 5.01
N LEU A 124 -15.10 14.07 5.78
CA LEU A 124 -15.60 12.80 5.21
C LEU A 124 -16.97 12.99 4.53
N ASP A 125 -17.85 13.84 5.06
CA ASP A 125 -19.13 14.17 4.43
C ASP A 125 -18.93 14.88 3.08
N GLU A 126 -17.90 15.73 2.94
CA GLU A 126 -17.54 16.33 1.65
C GLU A 126 -16.96 15.32 0.68
N VAL A 127 -16.07 14.45 1.15
CA VAL A 127 -15.56 13.32 0.34
C VAL A 127 -16.72 12.46 -0.17
N ARG A 128 -17.70 12.18 0.68
CA ARG A 128 -18.92 11.44 0.27
C ARG A 128 -19.65 12.15 -0.86
N ARG A 129 -19.81 13.47 -0.82
CA ARG A 129 -20.43 14.24 -1.91
C ARG A 129 -19.65 14.11 -3.23
N VAL A 130 -18.31 14.12 -3.15
CA VAL A 130 -17.46 13.88 -4.33
C VAL A 130 -17.71 12.48 -4.89
N MET A 131 -17.77 11.45 -4.04
CA MET A 131 -18.08 10.07 -4.47
C MET A 131 -19.47 9.93 -5.08
N ASP A 132 -20.48 10.65 -4.56
CA ASP A 132 -21.83 10.64 -5.11
C ASP A 132 -21.92 11.31 -6.49
N ASN A 133 -21.09 12.32 -6.73
CA ASN A 133 -21.03 13.03 -8.01
C ASN A 133 -20.17 12.28 -9.06
N ASP A 134 -19.17 11.52 -8.62
CA ASP A 134 -18.28 10.72 -9.47
C ASP A 134 -18.29 9.26 -8.97
N GLY A 135 -19.25 8.47 -9.45
CA GLY A 135 -19.41 7.07 -9.07
C GLY A 135 -18.22 6.16 -9.45
N GLU A 136 -17.30 6.64 -10.28
CA GLU A 136 -16.08 5.92 -10.67
C GLU A 136 -14.85 6.29 -9.82
N MET A 137 -14.96 7.30 -8.92
CA MET A 137 -13.88 7.70 -8.04
C MET A 137 -13.44 6.54 -7.14
N ILE A 138 -12.17 6.20 -7.23
CA ILE A 138 -11.53 5.28 -6.28
C ILE A 138 -11.11 6.09 -5.06
N VAL A 139 -11.48 5.61 -3.87
CA VAL A 139 -11.07 6.22 -2.60
C VAL A 139 -10.27 5.21 -1.79
N THR A 140 -9.12 5.62 -1.29
CA THR A 140 -8.30 4.79 -0.42
C THR A 140 -7.99 5.50 0.89
N ILE A 141 -7.96 4.76 1.98
CA ILE A 141 -7.69 5.27 3.32
C ILE A 141 -7.03 4.18 4.17
N HIS A 142 -6.00 4.52 4.93
CA HIS A 142 -5.50 3.60 5.94
C HIS A 142 -6.48 3.52 7.11
N ALA A 143 -6.84 2.30 7.51
CA ALA A 143 -7.78 2.06 8.59
C ALA A 143 -7.37 0.81 9.39
N ALA A 144 -7.53 0.87 10.71
CA ALA A 144 -7.19 -0.19 11.66
C ALA A 144 -5.77 -0.76 11.47
N GLN A 145 -4.82 0.09 11.07
CA GLN A 145 -3.42 -0.32 10.86
C GLN A 145 -2.63 -0.36 12.17
N SER A 146 -3.04 0.41 13.19
CA SER A 146 -2.39 0.46 14.50
C SER A 146 -3.41 0.58 15.62
N ILE A 147 -3.02 0.15 16.82
CA ILE A 147 -3.87 0.30 18.00
C ILE A 147 -4.09 1.77 18.38
N ASN A 148 -3.08 2.63 18.17
CA ASN A 148 -3.19 4.06 18.47
C ASN A 148 -4.29 4.74 17.64
N GLU A 149 -4.33 4.47 16.34
CA GLU A 149 -5.37 4.93 15.43
C GLU A 149 -6.76 4.40 15.85
N TYR A 150 -6.85 3.09 16.07
CA TYR A 150 -8.10 2.46 16.48
C TYR A 150 -8.65 3.09 17.77
N GLU A 151 -7.79 3.21 18.80
CA GLU A 151 -8.15 3.84 20.06
C GLU A 151 -8.54 5.32 19.92
N GLN A 152 -7.89 6.06 19.02
CA GLN A 152 -8.22 7.45 18.76
C GLN A 152 -9.66 7.58 18.23
N ILE A 153 -10.02 6.79 17.22
CA ILE A 153 -11.39 6.76 16.69
C ILE A 153 -12.38 6.31 17.75
N ALA A 154 -12.04 5.25 18.51
CA ALA A 154 -12.90 4.72 19.56
C ALA A 154 -13.16 5.73 20.68
N ARG A 155 -12.15 6.46 21.12
CA ARG A 155 -12.27 7.47 22.19
C ARG A 155 -12.97 8.75 21.73
N THR A 156 -12.72 9.16 20.48
CA THR A 156 -13.28 10.42 19.97
C THR A 156 -14.73 10.26 19.54
N TYR A 157 -15.07 9.17 18.85
CA TYR A 157 -16.36 8.99 18.20
C TYR A 157 -17.18 7.81 18.75
N GLY A 158 -16.63 6.98 19.63
CA GLY A 158 -17.31 5.80 20.15
C GLY A 158 -17.56 4.71 19.09
N LYS A 159 -16.77 4.69 18.01
CA LYS A 159 -16.93 3.82 16.84
C LYS A 159 -15.67 3.00 16.59
N THR A 160 -15.81 1.90 15.87
CA THR A 160 -14.67 1.26 15.20
C THR A 160 -14.27 2.06 13.97
N PRO A 161 -13.04 1.93 13.44
CA PRO A 161 -12.65 2.60 12.19
C PRO A 161 -13.63 2.33 11.03
N ALA A 162 -14.03 1.07 10.81
CA ALA A 162 -15.02 0.77 9.78
C ALA A 162 -16.40 1.35 10.09
N GLY A 163 -16.85 1.32 11.35
CA GLY A 163 -18.12 1.90 11.76
C GLY A 163 -18.15 3.42 11.57
N TYR A 164 -17.05 4.10 11.85
CA TYR A 164 -16.90 5.54 11.61
C TYR A 164 -16.96 5.86 10.11
N LEU A 165 -16.19 5.17 9.29
CA LEU A 165 -16.20 5.35 7.84
C LEU A 165 -17.57 5.01 7.22
N TYR A 166 -18.25 3.99 7.75
CA TYR A 166 -19.60 3.61 7.33
C TYR A 166 -20.62 4.71 7.58
N ASP A 167 -20.59 5.34 8.76
CA ASP A 167 -21.52 6.41 9.11
C ASP A 167 -21.39 7.62 8.16
N HIS A 168 -20.20 7.86 7.63
CA HIS A 168 -19.92 8.92 6.64
C HIS A 168 -20.00 8.43 5.18
N GLY A 169 -20.41 7.18 4.95
CA GLY A 169 -20.60 6.63 3.60
C GLY A 169 -19.29 6.36 2.83
N ILE A 170 -18.14 6.34 3.52
CA ILE A 170 -16.85 5.99 2.90
C ILE A 170 -16.71 4.45 2.86
N VAL A 171 -17.55 3.83 2.06
CA VAL A 171 -17.70 2.39 1.86
C VAL A 171 -18.08 2.08 0.43
N GLY A 172 -17.84 0.85 -0.03
CA GLY A 172 -18.28 0.39 -1.35
C GLY A 172 -17.17 -0.25 -2.16
N SER A 173 -17.52 -0.77 -3.34
CA SER A 173 -16.62 -1.52 -4.21
C SER A 173 -15.46 -0.69 -4.81
N ARG A 174 -15.51 0.63 -4.69
CA ARG A 174 -14.45 1.57 -5.10
C ARG A 174 -13.68 2.13 -3.89
N VAL A 175 -13.94 1.63 -2.68
CA VAL A 175 -13.25 2.06 -1.47
C VAL A 175 -12.29 0.98 -1.01
N HIS A 176 -11.07 1.40 -0.68
CA HIS A 176 -10.01 0.54 -0.18
C HIS A 176 -9.61 0.94 1.25
N TYR A 177 -9.67 -0.01 2.16
CA TYR A 177 -9.08 0.13 3.48
C TYR A 177 -7.66 -0.47 3.44
N GLY A 178 -6.66 0.37 3.56
CA GLY A 178 -5.27 -0.05 3.67
C GLY A 178 -5.04 -0.79 4.98
N HIS A 179 -4.42 -1.97 4.89
CA HIS A 179 -4.01 -2.85 5.97
C HIS A 179 -5.14 -3.56 6.70
N TYR A 180 -5.97 -2.85 7.42
CA TYR A 180 -7.02 -3.35 8.32
C TYR A 180 -6.54 -4.52 9.21
N LEU A 181 -5.38 -4.32 9.84
CA LEU A 181 -4.68 -5.37 10.60
C LEU A 181 -5.32 -5.67 11.95
N MET A 182 -5.85 -4.64 12.61
CA MET A 182 -6.25 -4.66 14.02
C MET A 182 -7.75 -4.42 14.22
N PRO A 183 -8.63 -5.25 13.61
CA PRO A 183 -10.06 -5.15 13.89
C PRO A 183 -10.35 -5.43 15.35
N GLN A 184 -11.57 -5.15 15.77
CA GLN A 184 -12.04 -5.61 17.07
C GLN A 184 -11.92 -7.14 17.14
N GLY A 185 -11.30 -7.63 18.20
CA GLY A 185 -11.01 -9.06 18.38
C GLY A 185 -9.57 -9.47 18.09
N HIS A 186 -8.78 -8.60 17.46
CA HIS A 186 -7.33 -8.80 17.34
C HIS A 186 -6.68 -8.89 18.74
N SER A 187 -5.67 -9.74 18.92
CA SER A 187 -5.03 -10.02 20.23
C SER A 187 -4.50 -8.75 20.93
N MET A 188 -4.07 -7.75 20.16
CA MET A 188 -3.59 -6.45 20.67
C MET A 188 -4.71 -5.42 20.84
N ASN A 189 -5.95 -5.70 20.42
CA ASN A 189 -7.05 -4.75 20.48
C ASN A 189 -8.02 -5.10 21.61
N ALA A 190 -7.94 -4.36 22.71
CA ALA A 190 -8.80 -4.56 23.87
C ALA A 190 -10.18 -3.90 23.76
N MET A 191 -10.43 -3.12 22.71
CA MET A 191 -11.71 -2.42 22.51
C MET A 191 -12.86 -3.37 22.21
N LYS A 192 -14.05 -3.07 22.77
CA LYS A 192 -15.28 -3.84 22.61
C LYS A 192 -16.44 -2.91 22.26
N LEU A 193 -16.46 -2.41 21.04
CA LEU A 193 -17.45 -1.43 20.55
C LEU A 193 -18.61 -2.09 19.80
N MET A 194 -18.37 -3.28 19.23
CA MET A 194 -19.33 -4.06 18.46
C MET A 194 -19.33 -5.51 18.96
N LYS A 195 -20.29 -6.31 18.48
CA LYS A 195 -20.20 -7.77 18.69
C LYS A 195 -19.08 -8.35 17.82
N PRO A 196 -18.53 -9.52 18.20
CA PRO A 196 -17.55 -10.21 17.36
C PRO A 196 -18.03 -10.29 15.91
N ASP A 197 -17.12 -10.05 14.96
CA ASP A 197 -17.34 -10.10 13.52
C ASP A 197 -18.28 -9.04 12.92
N GLU A 198 -19.01 -8.25 13.70
CA GLU A 198 -19.91 -7.22 13.13
C GLU A 198 -19.14 -6.22 12.27
N GLU A 199 -17.95 -5.82 12.70
CA GLU A 199 -17.07 -4.91 11.96
C GLU A 199 -16.66 -5.48 10.60
N LEU A 200 -16.23 -6.74 10.55
CA LEU A 200 -15.82 -7.39 9.31
C LEU A 200 -17.02 -7.68 8.41
N LYS A 201 -18.18 -8.02 8.98
CA LYS A 201 -19.44 -8.18 8.23
C LYS A 201 -19.93 -6.87 7.62
N LEU A 202 -19.67 -5.74 8.30
CA LEU A 202 -19.95 -4.42 7.75
C LEU A 202 -19.12 -4.17 6.48
N ILE A 203 -17.82 -4.46 6.52
CA ILE A 203 -16.89 -4.34 5.39
C ILE A 203 -17.35 -5.25 4.24
N ALA A 204 -17.64 -6.52 4.54
CA ALA A 204 -18.12 -7.50 3.56
C ALA A 204 -19.46 -7.06 2.93
N GLY A 205 -20.42 -6.64 3.76
CA GLY A 205 -21.77 -6.25 3.32
C GLY A 205 -21.81 -4.99 2.45
N THR A 206 -20.81 -4.14 2.55
CA THR A 206 -20.65 -2.94 1.71
C THR A 206 -19.80 -3.18 0.47
N ASN A 207 -19.22 -4.37 0.29
CA ASN A 207 -18.23 -4.69 -0.74
C ASN A 207 -16.98 -3.80 -0.69
N THR A 208 -16.62 -3.28 0.48
CA THR A 208 -15.40 -2.50 0.66
C THR A 208 -14.19 -3.43 0.59
N ASN A 209 -13.12 -2.98 -0.08
CA ASN A 209 -11.94 -3.80 -0.29
C ASN A 209 -10.91 -3.60 0.83
N ILE A 210 -10.12 -4.62 1.10
CA ILE A 210 -8.95 -4.53 1.98
C ILE A 210 -7.68 -4.79 1.18
N ILE A 211 -6.68 -3.93 1.35
CA ILE A 211 -5.36 -4.10 0.73
C ILE A 211 -4.36 -4.48 1.81
N HIS A 212 -3.90 -5.72 1.76
CA HIS A 212 -3.00 -6.31 2.75
C HIS A 212 -1.54 -6.16 2.32
N CYS A 213 -0.67 -5.68 3.24
CA CYS A 213 0.76 -5.49 3.02
C CYS A 213 1.54 -6.25 4.10
N PRO A 214 1.66 -7.58 3.98
CA PRO A 214 2.15 -8.45 5.07
C PRO A 214 3.58 -8.17 5.49
N TRP A 215 4.49 -7.85 4.57
CA TRP A 215 5.89 -7.57 4.89
C TRP A 215 6.07 -6.30 5.72
N SER A 216 5.38 -5.23 5.35
CA SER A 216 5.52 -3.93 6.00
C SER A 216 5.31 -4.00 7.51
N PHE A 217 4.35 -4.79 7.95
CA PHE A 217 4.01 -4.97 9.36
C PHE A 217 4.67 -6.19 9.98
N GLY A 218 4.80 -7.29 9.23
CA GLY A 218 5.40 -8.53 9.72
C GLY A 218 6.83 -8.37 10.21
N ARG A 219 7.64 -7.56 9.52
CA ARG A 219 9.01 -7.23 9.95
C ARG A 219 9.07 -6.43 11.27
N ARG A 220 7.93 -5.91 11.74
CA ARG A 220 7.77 -5.20 13.02
C ARG A 220 7.05 -6.06 14.07
N GLY A 221 6.78 -7.33 13.76
CA GLY A 221 6.10 -8.26 14.65
C GLY A 221 4.57 -8.12 14.67
N MET A 222 3.98 -7.41 13.71
CA MET A 222 2.52 -7.27 13.60
C MET A 222 2.03 -8.04 12.37
N ILE A 223 0.98 -8.83 12.53
CA ILE A 223 0.40 -9.63 11.45
C ILE A 223 -1.11 -9.47 11.41
N LEU A 224 -1.71 -9.72 10.25
CA LEU A 224 -3.15 -9.92 10.16
C LEU A 224 -3.48 -11.31 10.71
N GLU A 225 -4.07 -11.38 11.91
CA GLU A 225 -4.31 -12.65 12.62
C GLU A 225 -5.37 -13.52 11.95
N SER A 226 -6.24 -12.93 11.15
CA SER A 226 -7.47 -13.59 10.68
C SER A 226 -7.65 -13.47 9.16
N LEU A 227 -6.58 -13.58 8.36
CA LEU A 227 -6.69 -13.48 6.89
C LEU A 227 -7.73 -14.45 6.32
N GLN A 228 -7.73 -15.71 6.77
CA GLN A 228 -8.69 -16.70 6.28
C GLN A 228 -10.12 -16.30 6.59
N HIS A 229 -10.36 -15.76 7.79
CA HIS A 229 -11.70 -15.31 8.19
C HIS A 229 -12.21 -14.16 7.30
N TYR A 230 -11.33 -13.25 6.85
CA TYR A 230 -11.69 -12.20 5.90
C TYR A 230 -12.13 -12.78 4.56
N LEU A 231 -11.36 -13.76 4.05
CA LEU A 231 -11.69 -14.46 2.81
C LEU A 231 -13.00 -15.26 2.93
N ASP A 232 -13.24 -15.93 4.06
CA ASP A 232 -14.46 -16.71 4.33
C ASP A 232 -15.72 -15.82 4.43
N LEU A 233 -15.57 -14.58 4.91
CA LEU A 233 -16.64 -13.57 4.88
C LEU A 233 -16.88 -12.97 3.50
N GLY A 234 -16.09 -13.31 2.50
CA GLY A 234 -16.22 -12.82 1.13
C GLY A 234 -15.67 -11.40 0.93
N ILE A 235 -14.87 -10.87 1.86
CA ILE A 235 -14.20 -9.58 1.68
C ILE A 235 -13.21 -9.69 0.51
N ASN A 236 -13.29 -8.77 -0.45
CA ASN A 236 -12.30 -8.72 -1.51
C ASN A 236 -10.97 -8.22 -0.96
N MET A 237 -9.95 -9.09 -1.03
CA MET A 237 -8.60 -8.79 -0.57
C MET A 237 -7.67 -8.57 -1.76
N GLY A 238 -6.89 -7.48 -1.73
CA GLY A 238 -5.74 -7.27 -2.60
C GLY A 238 -4.43 -7.38 -1.82
N ILE A 239 -3.31 -7.53 -2.51
CA ILE A 239 -1.96 -7.44 -1.93
C ILE A 239 -1.29 -6.17 -2.42
N GLY A 240 -0.71 -5.41 -1.49
CA GLY A 240 0.16 -4.27 -1.74
C GLY A 240 1.52 -4.46 -1.07
N THR A 241 2.50 -3.65 -1.44
CA THR A 241 3.85 -3.72 -0.92
C THR A 241 4.13 -2.67 0.18
N ASP A 242 3.42 -1.56 0.16
CA ASP A 242 3.54 -0.42 1.09
C ASP A 242 4.96 0.19 1.08
N THR A 243 5.95 -0.54 1.55
CA THR A 243 7.32 -0.03 1.69
C THR A 243 8.33 -0.91 0.96
N PHE A 244 9.54 -0.40 0.77
CA PHE A 244 10.69 -1.15 0.26
C PHE A 244 10.98 -2.40 1.14
N THR A 245 11.24 -3.55 0.60
CA THR A 245 11.35 -3.99 -0.80
C THR A 245 9.96 -4.24 -1.39
N GLN A 246 9.71 -3.77 -2.62
CA GLN A 246 8.38 -3.83 -3.23
C GLN A 246 8.18 -5.11 -4.05
N ASP A 247 8.53 -6.25 -3.46
CA ASP A 247 8.46 -7.58 -4.09
C ASP A 247 7.10 -8.24 -3.85
N ILE A 248 6.21 -8.16 -4.85
CA ILE A 248 4.85 -8.73 -4.76
C ILE A 248 4.87 -10.26 -4.57
N ILE A 249 5.93 -10.95 -5.02
CA ILE A 249 6.08 -12.41 -4.83
C ILE A 249 6.38 -12.69 -3.36
N TRP A 250 7.22 -11.89 -2.71
CA TRP A 250 7.45 -11.99 -1.28
C TRP A 250 6.20 -11.65 -0.47
N GLU A 251 5.44 -10.65 -0.87
CA GLU A 251 4.19 -10.31 -0.18
C GLU A 251 3.21 -11.50 -0.20
N MET A 252 3.05 -12.19 -1.34
CA MET A 252 2.24 -13.42 -1.38
C MET A 252 2.76 -14.49 -0.42
N ARG A 253 4.08 -14.69 -0.34
CA ARG A 253 4.71 -15.64 0.58
C ARG A 253 4.42 -15.30 2.03
N TYR A 254 4.62 -14.04 2.42
CA TYR A 254 4.38 -13.62 3.80
C TYR A 254 2.91 -13.69 4.18
N ALA A 255 2.01 -13.30 3.28
CA ALA A 255 0.57 -13.48 3.49
C ALA A 255 0.24 -14.96 3.76
N ALA A 256 0.74 -15.88 2.93
CA ALA A 256 0.49 -17.30 3.08
C ALA A 256 1.08 -17.90 4.36
N ILE A 257 2.30 -17.52 4.74
CA ILE A 257 3.00 -18.06 5.92
C ILE A 257 2.37 -17.50 7.20
N PHE A 258 2.17 -16.19 7.28
CA PHE A 258 1.62 -15.56 8.48
C PHE A 258 0.18 -16.01 8.75
N CYS A 259 -0.64 -16.19 7.71
CA CYS A 259 -1.98 -16.76 7.84
C CYS A 259 -1.93 -18.15 8.51
N LYS A 260 -1.09 -19.06 8.02
CA LYS A 260 -0.97 -20.41 8.59
C LYS A 260 -0.54 -20.41 10.05
N ILE A 261 0.40 -19.52 10.41
CA ILE A 261 0.90 -19.39 11.78
C ILE A 261 -0.21 -18.84 12.68
N ALA A 262 -0.88 -17.77 12.25
CA ALA A 262 -1.95 -17.12 13.01
C ALA A 262 -3.17 -18.06 13.23
N GLU A 263 -3.49 -18.88 12.24
CA GLU A 263 -4.59 -19.87 12.30
C GLU A 263 -4.19 -21.17 13.03
N GLY A 264 -3.28 -21.09 14.01
CA GLY A 264 -2.89 -22.22 14.84
C GLY A 264 -2.09 -23.32 14.13
N ALA A 265 -1.20 -22.91 13.21
CA ALA A 265 -0.40 -23.79 12.38
C ALA A 265 -1.27 -24.63 11.39
N ASN A 266 -2.36 -24.08 10.89
CA ASN A 266 -3.24 -24.73 9.92
C ASN A 266 -2.64 -24.64 8.51
N PRO A 267 -2.19 -25.74 7.88
CA PRO A 267 -1.58 -25.71 6.57
C PRO A 267 -2.56 -25.46 5.41
N PHE A 268 -3.86 -25.52 5.67
CA PHE A 268 -4.91 -25.41 4.66
C PHE A 268 -5.48 -24.01 4.49
N THR A 269 -5.05 -23.03 5.31
CA THR A 269 -5.40 -21.62 5.23
C THR A 269 -4.33 -20.82 4.48
N GLY A 270 -4.67 -19.68 3.92
CA GLY A 270 -3.74 -18.84 3.17
C GLY A 270 -2.97 -19.64 2.10
N THR A 271 -3.69 -20.40 1.29
CA THR A 271 -3.09 -21.24 0.26
C THR A 271 -2.39 -20.42 -0.82
N ALA A 272 -1.47 -21.04 -1.56
CA ALA A 272 -0.80 -20.37 -2.67
C ALA A 272 -1.79 -19.82 -3.71
N ALA A 273 -2.89 -20.53 -3.96
CA ALA A 273 -3.93 -20.08 -4.88
C ALA A 273 -4.69 -18.83 -4.37
N GLU A 274 -5.00 -18.78 -3.08
CA GLU A 274 -5.68 -17.64 -2.46
C GLU A 274 -4.81 -16.39 -2.53
N VAL A 275 -3.56 -16.45 -2.08
CA VAL A 275 -2.67 -15.28 -2.10
C VAL A 275 -2.29 -14.86 -3.52
N PHE A 276 -2.18 -15.80 -4.46
CA PHE A 276 -2.00 -15.49 -5.87
C PHE A 276 -3.23 -14.75 -6.45
N ASN A 277 -4.43 -15.20 -6.12
CA ASN A 277 -5.66 -14.51 -6.51
C ASN A 277 -5.76 -13.12 -5.88
N MET A 278 -5.31 -12.92 -4.63
CA MET A 278 -5.26 -11.59 -4.01
C MET A 278 -4.32 -10.65 -4.78
N ALA A 279 -3.14 -11.13 -5.18
CA ALA A 279 -2.15 -10.34 -5.93
C ALA A 279 -2.55 -10.06 -7.39
N THR A 280 -3.53 -10.75 -7.91
CA THR A 280 -3.99 -10.65 -9.32
C THR A 280 -5.44 -10.21 -9.41
N LEU A 281 -6.38 -11.14 -9.31
CA LEU A 281 -7.82 -10.87 -9.42
C LEU A 281 -8.37 -9.99 -8.30
N GLY A 282 -7.82 -10.10 -7.08
CA GLY A 282 -8.22 -9.30 -5.93
C GLY A 282 -7.89 -7.82 -6.15
N GLY A 283 -6.66 -7.52 -6.55
CA GLY A 283 -6.24 -6.17 -6.92
C GLY A 283 -7.04 -5.60 -8.09
N ALA A 284 -7.24 -6.39 -9.16
CA ALA A 284 -8.02 -5.97 -10.32
C ALA A 284 -9.48 -5.63 -9.95
N ARG A 285 -10.10 -6.44 -9.08
CA ARG A 285 -11.47 -6.17 -8.56
C ARG A 285 -11.51 -4.91 -7.72
N ALA A 286 -10.52 -4.71 -6.84
CA ALA A 286 -10.45 -3.53 -5.98
C ALA A 286 -10.48 -2.24 -6.80
N ILE A 287 -9.73 -2.18 -7.88
CA ILE A 287 -9.70 -1.01 -8.76
C ILE A 287 -10.81 -1.00 -9.85
N GLY A 288 -11.77 -1.95 -9.78
CA GLY A 288 -12.88 -2.05 -10.71
C GLY A 288 -12.49 -2.36 -12.16
N ARG A 289 -11.38 -3.08 -12.38
CA ARG A 289 -10.85 -3.43 -13.69
C ARG A 289 -10.99 -4.94 -13.97
N PRO A 290 -12.17 -5.40 -14.45
CA PRO A 290 -12.40 -6.81 -14.76
C PRO A 290 -11.58 -7.34 -15.94
N ASP A 291 -10.98 -6.45 -16.70
CA ASP A 291 -10.09 -6.71 -17.84
C ASP A 291 -8.61 -6.90 -17.43
N LEU A 292 -8.31 -6.88 -16.14
CA LEU A 292 -6.97 -7.09 -15.56
C LEU A 292 -6.92 -8.35 -14.68
N GLY A 293 -5.72 -8.72 -14.24
CA GLY A 293 -5.47 -9.81 -13.29
C GLY A 293 -5.62 -11.22 -13.86
N ARG A 294 -5.79 -11.37 -15.19
CA ARG A 294 -5.96 -12.66 -15.85
C ARG A 294 -5.51 -12.65 -17.31
N ILE A 295 -5.09 -13.78 -17.82
CA ILE A 295 -4.81 -13.97 -19.24
C ILE A 295 -6.07 -14.56 -19.89
N GLN A 296 -6.83 -13.74 -20.60
CA GLN A 296 -8.08 -14.12 -21.24
C GLN A 296 -8.32 -13.24 -22.48
N LYS A 297 -8.95 -13.83 -23.52
CA LYS A 297 -9.34 -13.04 -24.70
C LYS A 297 -10.23 -11.88 -24.32
N GLY A 298 -9.88 -10.67 -24.77
CA GLY A 298 -10.58 -9.42 -24.45
C GLY A 298 -10.05 -8.70 -23.21
N CYS A 299 -9.16 -9.31 -22.43
CA CYS A 299 -8.45 -8.64 -21.36
C CYS A 299 -7.22 -7.88 -21.87
N LYS A 300 -6.74 -6.93 -21.06
CA LYS A 300 -5.50 -6.23 -21.31
C LYS A 300 -4.30 -7.19 -21.28
N ALA A 301 -3.30 -6.91 -22.08
CA ALA A 301 -2.08 -7.70 -22.12
C ALA A 301 -1.08 -7.18 -21.07
N ASP A 302 -1.46 -7.30 -19.79
CA ASP A 302 -0.59 -7.08 -18.63
C ASP A 302 -0.08 -8.46 -18.20
N ILE A 303 1.17 -8.80 -18.54
CA ILE A 303 1.71 -10.17 -18.46
C ILE A 303 3.09 -10.13 -17.80
N VAL A 304 3.31 -11.05 -16.86
CA VAL A 304 4.60 -11.26 -16.21
C VAL A 304 5.11 -12.64 -16.59
N ILE A 305 6.36 -12.70 -17.06
CA ILE A 305 7.06 -13.96 -17.36
C ILE A 305 8.08 -14.18 -16.23
N VAL A 306 7.95 -15.33 -15.56
CA VAL A 306 8.80 -15.72 -14.43
C VAL A 306 9.63 -16.95 -14.83
N ASP A 307 10.95 -16.86 -14.72
CA ASP A 307 11.84 -17.99 -14.92
C ASP A 307 11.88 -18.86 -13.67
N LEU A 308 11.36 -20.10 -13.80
CA LEU A 308 11.40 -21.12 -12.77
C LEU A 308 12.49 -22.21 -13.06
N ASN A 309 13.31 -22.03 -14.12
CA ASN A 309 14.35 -22.98 -14.48
C ASN A 309 15.70 -22.67 -13.81
N ASN A 310 15.72 -22.66 -12.48
CA ASN A 310 16.88 -22.36 -11.67
C ASN A 310 16.90 -23.21 -10.38
N LEU A 311 17.99 -23.14 -9.61
CA LEU A 311 18.19 -23.97 -8.41
C LEU A 311 17.18 -23.70 -7.30
N ASP A 312 16.66 -22.47 -7.18
CA ASP A 312 15.71 -22.11 -6.13
C ASP A 312 14.31 -22.67 -6.41
N CYS A 313 13.97 -22.85 -7.70
CA CYS A 313 12.62 -23.17 -8.15
C CYS A 313 12.44 -24.64 -8.61
N GLN A 314 13.52 -25.35 -8.94
CA GLN A 314 13.43 -26.75 -9.41
C GLN A 314 13.45 -27.75 -8.25
N PRO A 315 12.75 -28.92 -8.39
CA PRO A 315 11.86 -29.30 -9.49
C PRO A 315 10.46 -28.69 -9.39
N VAL A 316 9.86 -28.33 -10.53
CA VAL A 316 8.51 -27.74 -10.58
C VAL A 316 7.47 -28.84 -10.81
N ARG A 317 6.54 -28.98 -9.85
CA ARG A 317 5.29 -29.75 -10.01
C ARG A 317 4.07 -28.85 -10.10
N ASP A 318 4.00 -27.85 -9.25
CA ASP A 318 2.93 -26.86 -9.16
C ASP A 318 3.56 -25.48 -9.28
N PRO A 319 3.47 -24.80 -10.43
CA PRO A 319 4.16 -23.55 -10.66
C PRO A 319 3.68 -22.42 -9.73
N ILE A 320 2.40 -22.42 -9.29
CA ILE A 320 1.88 -21.40 -8.38
C ILE A 320 2.47 -21.59 -6.98
N LYS A 321 2.59 -22.83 -6.50
CA LYS A 321 3.27 -23.10 -5.22
C LYS A 321 4.74 -22.71 -5.27
N VAL A 322 5.44 -23.01 -6.36
CA VAL A 322 6.85 -22.63 -6.54
C VAL A 322 6.97 -21.11 -6.59
N LEU A 323 6.11 -20.42 -7.33
CA LEU A 323 6.08 -18.96 -7.36
C LEU A 323 5.96 -18.38 -5.94
N VAL A 324 4.97 -18.82 -5.16
CA VAL A 324 4.69 -18.28 -3.83
C VAL A 324 5.78 -18.65 -2.81
N TYR A 325 6.24 -19.90 -2.79
CA TYR A 325 7.10 -20.39 -1.70
C TYR A 325 8.60 -20.39 -2.00
N SER A 326 9.00 -20.37 -3.28
CA SER A 326 10.40 -20.49 -3.68
C SER A 326 10.92 -19.30 -4.48
N ALA A 327 10.17 -18.79 -5.45
CA ALA A 327 10.60 -17.70 -6.32
C ALA A 327 10.66 -16.34 -5.58
N CYS A 328 11.28 -15.35 -6.20
CA CYS A 328 11.31 -13.97 -5.77
C CYS A 328 11.34 -13.04 -6.99
N GLY A 329 11.31 -11.72 -6.79
CA GLY A 329 11.36 -10.76 -7.88
C GLY A 329 12.52 -10.93 -8.86
N LYS A 330 13.66 -11.50 -8.43
CA LYS A 330 14.80 -11.80 -9.33
C LYS A 330 14.49 -12.87 -10.39
N ASN A 331 13.44 -13.68 -10.17
CA ASN A 331 12.99 -14.69 -11.15
C ASN A 331 12.08 -14.09 -12.23
N VAL A 332 11.67 -12.84 -12.11
CA VAL A 332 10.90 -12.13 -13.14
C VAL A 332 11.84 -11.85 -14.33
N ASP A 333 11.56 -12.46 -15.46
CA ASP A 333 12.34 -12.26 -16.70
C ASP A 333 11.80 -11.06 -17.49
N LYS A 334 10.46 -11.04 -17.72
CA LYS A 334 9.84 -9.96 -18.51
C LYS A 334 8.56 -9.47 -17.88
N VAL A 335 8.31 -8.16 -18.04
CA VAL A 335 7.04 -7.55 -17.72
C VAL A 335 6.51 -6.79 -18.94
N ILE A 336 5.27 -7.07 -19.27
CA ILE A 336 4.53 -6.49 -20.39
C ILE A 336 3.30 -5.78 -19.82
N VAL A 337 3.10 -4.52 -20.17
CA VAL A 337 1.93 -3.73 -19.76
C VAL A 337 1.23 -3.20 -21.01
N ASP A 338 -0.06 -3.51 -21.12
CA ASP A 338 -0.89 -3.16 -22.29
C ASP A 338 -0.23 -3.55 -23.63
N GLY A 339 0.46 -4.71 -23.62
CA GLY A 339 1.17 -5.26 -24.77
C GLY A 339 2.55 -4.66 -25.04
N LYS A 340 3.04 -3.71 -24.23
CA LYS A 340 4.37 -3.10 -24.34
C LYS A 340 5.34 -3.73 -23.34
N LEU A 341 6.51 -4.18 -23.80
CA LEU A 341 7.57 -4.70 -22.97
C LEU A 341 8.19 -3.55 -22.15
N ILE A 342 8.18 -3.62 -20.83
CA ILE A 342 8.76 -2.62 -19.92
C ILE A 342 9.93 -3.16 -19.10
N VAL A 343 10.04 -4.49 -18.94
CA VAL A 343 11.18 -5.18 -18.31
C VAL A 343 11.63 -6.31 -19.22
N ASP A 344 12.93 -6.43 -19.46
CA ASP A 344 13.58 -7.51 -20.19
C ASP A 344 14.83 -8.00 -19.44
N GLY A 345 14.93 -9.30 -19.19
CA GLY A 345 16.01 -9.88 -18.40
C GLY A 345 16.11 -9.30 -16.99
N ASN A 346 14.97 -9.09 -16.32
CA ASN A 346 14.87 -8.45 -14.99
C ASN A 346 15.45 -7.01 -14.91
N ARG A 347 15.52 -6.30 -16.04
CA ARG A 347 15.97 -4.90 -16.09
C ARG A 347 14.91 -4.02 -16.79
N PRO A 348 14.60 -2.82 -16.29
CA PRO A 348 13.73 -1.89 -16.99
C PRO A 348 14.33 -1.55 -18.36
N VAL A 349 13.49 -1.46 -19.39
CA VAL A 349 13.96 -1.16 -20.76
C VAL A 349 14.23 0.33 -20.98
N ASN A 350 13.69 1.20 -20.15
CA ASN A 350 13.75 2.66 -20.26
C ASN A 350 14.52 3.35 -19.13
N MET A 351 15.16 2.61 -18.21
CA MET A 351 15.90 3.14 -17.07
C MET A 351 17.31 2.54 -16.96
N ASP A 352 18.29 3.37 -16.63
CA ASP A 352 19.64 2.93 -16.28
C ASP A 352 19.67 2.57 -14.77
N ILE A 353 19.50 1.29 -14.46
CA ILE A 353 19.35 0.80 -13.08
C ILE A 353 20.56 1.12 -12.21
N ASP A 354 21.77 1.13 -12.78
CA ASP A 354 23.00 1.37 -12.01
C ASP A 354 23.06 2.85 -11.58
N LYS A 355 22.60 3.77 -12.42
CA LYS A 355 22.44 5.18 -12.06
C LYS A 355 21.32 5.40 -11.05
N VAL A 356 20.19 4.70 -11.23
CA VAL A 356 19.04 4.76 -10.29
C VAL A 356 19.49 4.37 -8.88
N ILE A 357 20.21 3.25 -8.73
CA ILE A 357 20.74 2.79 -7.43
C ILE A 357 21.67 3.84 -6.81
N GLY A 358 22.61 4.39 -7.60
CA GLY A 358 23.56 5.40 -7.11
C GLY A 358 22.87 6.69 -6.62
N ARG A 359 21.85 7.18 -7.34
CA ARG A 359 21.09 8.37 -6.96
C ARG A 359 20.24 8.12 -5.70
N MET A 360 19.62 6.94 -5.58
CA MET A 360 18.90 6.56 -4.36
C MET A 360 19.80 6.55 -3.12
N GLN A 361 21.04 6.02 -3.24
CA GLN A 361 22.00 6.05 -2.13
C GLN A 361 22.35 7.50 -1.72
N GLN A 362 22.58 8.38 -2.69
CA GLN A 362 22.85 9.80 -2.42
C GLN A 362 21.67 10.50 -1.74
N ALA A 363 20.43 10.22 -2.18
CA ALA A 363 19.22 10.77 -1.56
C ALA A 363 19.08 10.29 -0.09
N GLN A 364 19.37 9.02 0.18
CA GLN A 364 19.37 8.48 1.54
C GLN A 364 20.44 9.15 2.41
N ASP A 365 21.66 9.31 1.92
CA ASP A 365 22.76 9.92 2.68
C ASP A 365 22.43 11.37 3.09
N LYS A 366 21.84 12.16 2.17
CA LYS A 366 21.34 13.52 2.46
C LYS A 366 20.23 13.51 3.52
N MET A 367 19.27 12.60 3.38
CA MET A 367 18.15 12.46 4.31
C MET A 367 18.64 12.14 5.72
N ILE A 368 19.56 11.18 5.86
CA ILE A 368 20.17 10.76 7.14
C ILE A 368 20.95 11.91 7.77
N ALA A 369 21.73 12.65 7.00
CA ALA A 369 22.50 13.79 7.49
C ALA A 369 21.62 14.90 8.12
N LYS A 370 20.37 15.04 7.67
CA LYS A 370 19.41 16.03 8.17
C LYS A 370 18.56 15.56 9.35
N VAL A 371 18.66 14.29 9.77
CA VAL A 371 17.87 13.76 10.90
C VAL A 371 18.08 14.58 12.18
N PRO A 372 19.31 14.96 12.60
CA PRO A 372 19.50 15.74 13.83
C PRO A 372 18.79 17.10 13.84
N GLU A 373 18.68 17.73 12.67
CA GLU A 373 17.99 19.02 12.53
C GLU A 373 16.46 18.89 12.66
N ARG A 374 15.93 17.71 12.34
CA ARG A 374 14.49 17.41 12.31
C ARG A 374 13.99 16.71 13.57
N ASP A 375 14.89 16.07 14.30
CA ASP A 375 14.54 15.42 15.55
C ASP A 375 14.42 16.44 16.70
N TRP A 376 13.35 16.34 17.46
CA TRP A 376 13.06 17.25 18.56
C TRP A 376 14.12 17.28 19.68
N ALA A 377 14.91 16.20 19.80
CA ALA A 377 16.02 16.05 20.76
C ALA A 377 17.40 16.18 20.11
N GLY A 378 17.49 16.45 18.79
CA GLY A 378 18.74 16.57 18.06
C GLY A 378 19.50 15.25 17.89
N ARG A 379 18.83 14.10 18.02
CA ARG A 379 19.45 12.76 17.90
C ARG A 379 19.84 12.47 16.46
N SER A 380 20.96 11.82 16.27
CA SER A 380 21.36 11.27 14.97
C SER A 380 20.49 10.07 14.55
N ALA A 381 20.58 9.70 13.28
CA ALA A 381 19.91 8.50 12.78
C ALA A 381 20.40 7.24 13.53
N ASP A 382 21.68 7.14 13.83
CA ASP A 382 22.27 6.00 14.55
C ASP A 382 21.83 5.94 16.03
N GLU A 383 21.57 7.08 16.66
CA GLU A 383 20.97 7.09 18.01
C GLU A 383 19.51 6.64 18.02
N MET A 384 18.76 6.96 16.96
CA MET A 384 17.37 6.55 16.82
C MET A 384 17.21 5.09 16.34
N SER A 385 18.10 4.66 15.46
CA SER A 385 18.10 3.32 14.86
C SER A 385 19.57 2.84 14.73
N PRO A 386 20.14 2.27 15.80
CA PRO A 386 21.55 1.86 15.83
C PRO A 386 21.87 0.83 14.75
N MET A 387 23.08 0.91 14.22
CA MET A 387 23.62 -0.11 13.32
C MET A 387 23.65 -1.47 14.00
N SER A 388 23.42 -2.56 13.23
CA SER A 388 23.38 -3.93 13.74
C SER A 388 24.70 -4.37 14.42
N PHE A 389 25.81 -3.83 13.95
CA PHE A 389 27.14 -4.05 14.52
C PHE A 389 27.89 -2.72 14.65
N ARG A 390 28.79 -2.62 15.62
CA ARG A 390 29.70 -1.47 15.74
C ARG A 390 30.56 -1.38 14.49
N VAL A 391 30.63 -0.20 13.89
CA VAL A 391 31.66 0.13 12.92
C VAL A 391 32.97 0.27 13.70
N VAL A 392 34.01 -0.48 13.32
CA VAL A 392 35.37 -0.39 13.86
C VAL A 392 36.20 0.32 12.79
N ASP A 393 36.85 1.41 13.17
CA ASP A 393 37.77 2.17 12.30
C ASP A 393 38.99 1.32 11.94
#